data_b5d06488368bd44398b95dcff7815afd
#
_entry.id   b5d06488368bd44398b95dcff7815afd
#
_cell.length_a   1.000
_cell.length_b   1.000
_cell.length_c   1.000
_cell.angle_alpha   90.00
_cell.angle_beta   90.00
_cell.angle_gamma   90.00
#
_symmetry.space_group_name_H-M   'P 1'
#
loop_
_entity.id
_entity.type
_entity.pdbx_description
1 polymer ?
#
loop_
_entity_poly.entity_id
_entity_poly.type
_entity_poly.pdbx_seq_one_letter_code
_entity_poly.pdbx_strand_id
1 'polypeptide(L)'
;MKRNLLILFISLFYINLSAQCWQSVSAGGSHTLGIRTGGTLWAWGRNNAGQLGTAGVPSTWSTVPLQIGTDSNWQTISAGNSHNVAIKTDGTLWTWGRNQASQLGDGSTTNSNIPIQIGTATDWQFISAGDEYVLAIKSDGTLWAWGDNTYGQLGDNTTINKTTPTQIGTDTNWLLVSAGTNHTLATKTNGTLWAWGRNNTGQLGDNTTVNKIIPTQIGSGTNWQNVMASILHSVATKSDGSLWTWGDNTNGQLGDNTVIGKTSPINIPAIVNCSWISKGHQHSLAKKSDGTLWSWGGNASGQLGDGTNSQKNIPVGVSGLATDWIMVNSKLTHTVALKTDGSLYAWGTNLYGQLGDGSTSAKNIPTIITCPTLSVDENTFAGKLTVYPNPTTSILNIRGNNNLVFNKIIITNLYGKIVFENKVDGTQINIENLASGLYIIQAFSEEGSYQNKFIKN
;
A
#
# COMPACT_ATOMS: atom_id res chain seq x y z
N MET A 1 -36.09 -13.69 -58.52
CA MET A 1 -35.55 -12.79 -57.49
C MET A 1 -35.40 -13.56 -56.20
N LYS A 2 -34.20 -14.00 -55.88
CA LYS A 2 -33.86 -14.65 -54.57
C LYS A 2 -33.29 -13.57 -53.66
N ARG A 3 -33.96 -13.26 -52.56
CA ARG A 3 -33.49 -12.36 -51.50
C ARG A 3 -32.51 -13.15 -50.58
N ASN A 4 -31.24 -12.83 -50.64
CA ASN A 4 -30.26 -13.31 -49.66
C ASN A 4 -30.41 -12.54 -48.35
N LEU A 5 -30.80 -13.24 -47.29
CA LEU A 5 -30.85 -12.73 -45.94
C LEU A 5 -29.43 -12.80 -45.36
N LEU A 6 -28.78 -11.66 -45.21
CA LEU A 6 -27.47 -11.53 -44.57
C LEU A 6 -27.68 -11.52 -43.04
N ILE A 7 -27.42 -12.65 -42.37
CA ILE A 7 -27.44 -12.74 -40.93
C ILE A 7 -26.10 -12.18 -40.41
N LEU A 8 -26.16 -10.97 -39.85
CA LEU A 8 -25.05 -10.32 -39.21
C LEU A 8 -24.87 -10.95 -37.81
N PHE A 9 -23.89 -11.80 -37.61
CA PHE A 9 -23.47 -12.26 -36.29
C PHE A 9 -22.75 -11.11 -35.58
N ILE A 10 -23.46 -10.40 -34.68
CA ILE A 10 -22.86 -9.49 -33.69
C ILE A 10 -22.32 -10.38 -32.59
N SER A 11 -21.02 -10.70 -32.64
CA SER A 11 -20.30 -11.24 -31.50
C SER A 11 -20.24 -10.14 -30.41
N LEU A 12 -21.09 -10.23 -29.39
CA LEU A 12 -20.94 -9.47 -28.17
C LEU A 12 -19.62 -9.90 -27.50
N PHE A 13 -18.57 -9.15 -27.74
CA PHE A 13 -17.40 -9.17 -26.84
C PHE A 13 -17.88 -8.64 -25.49
N TYR A 14 -18.14 -9.53 -24.55
CA TYR A 14 -18.16 -9.16 -23.14
C TYR A 14 -16.76 -8.70 -22.77
N ILE A 15 -16.50 -7.40 -22.87
CA ILE A 15 -15.39 -6.77 -22.16
C ILE A 15 -15.78 -6.84 -20.69
N ASN A 16 -15.25 -7.84 -19.99
CA ASN A 16 -15.21 -7.80 -18.53
C ASN A 16 -14.32 -6.60 -18.15
N LEU A 17 -14.91 -5.42 -18.02
CA LEU A 17 -14.32 -4.36 -17.23
C LEU A 17 -14.34 -4.87 -15.78
N SER A 18 -13.32 -5.63 -15.39
CA SER A 18 -13.03 -5.82 -13.97
C SER A 18 -12.71 -4.43 -13.45
N ALA A 19 -13.61 -3.89 -12.63
CA ALA A 19 -13.37 -2.62 -11.97
C ALA A 19 -12.02 -2.75 -11.26
N GLN A 20 -11.07 -1.87 -11.60
CA GLN A 20 -9.74 -1.82 -11.00
C GLN A 20 -9.89 -1.83 -9.47
N CYS A 21 -9.42 -2.90 -8.80
CA CYS A 21 -9.68 -3.07 -7.38
C CYS A 21 -8.75 -2.22 -6.52
N TRP A 22 -7.46 -2.21 -6.84
CA TRP A 22 -6.44 -1.54 -6.07
C TRP A 22 -5.85 -0.36 -6.83
N GLN A 23 -5.72 0.77 -6.12
CA GLN A 23 -5.10 2.00 -6.63
C GLN A 23 -3.63 2.10 -6.22
N SER A 24 -3.32 1.75 -4.97
CA SER A 24 -1.96 1.75 -4.45
C SER A 24 -1.78 0.74 -3.33
N VAL A 25 -0.54 0.28 -3.13
CA VAL A 25 -0.15 -0.67 -2.08
C VAL A 25 1.18 -0.27 -1.45
N SER A 26 1.37 -0.64 -0.18
CA SER A 26 2.62 -0.43 0.54
C SER A 26 2.92 -1.61 1.45
N ALA A 27 4.10 -2.23 1.27
CA ALA A 27 4.60 -3.29 2.13
C ALA A 27 5.22 -2.71 3.40
N GLY A 28 4.76 -3.17 4.56
CA GLY A 28 5.39 -2.93 5.85
C GLY A 28 6.34 -4.06 6.26
N GLY A 29 6.81 -4.09 7.50
CA GLY A 29 7.71 -5.16 7.96
C GLY A 29 7.08 -6.55 7.88
N SER A 30 5.86 -6.70 8.38
CA SER A 30 5.10 -7.95 8.35
C SER A 30 3.60 -7.70 8.14
N HIS A 31 3.24 -6.59 7.54
CA HIS A 31 1.87 -6.22 7.17
C HIS A 31 1.89 -5.50 5.83
N THR A 32 0.74 -5.32 5.25
CA THR A 32 0.56 -4.62 3.97
C THR A 32 -0.61 -3.66 4.08
N LEU A 33 -0.48 -2.50 3.45
CA LEU A 33 -1.55 -1.53 3.26
C LEU A 33 -1.97 -1.50 1.79
N GLY A 34 -3.23 -1.17 1.55
CA GLY A 34 -3.75 -0.89 0.22
C GLY A 34 -4.81 0.18 0.22
N ILE A 35 -4.82 1.03 -0.82
CA ILE A 35 -5.94 1.91 -1.14
C ILE A 35 -6.67 1.30 -2.33
N ARG A 36 -7.99 1.12 -2.20
CA ARG A 36 -8.84 0.66 -3.31
C ARG A 36 -9.26 1.83 -4.18
N THR A 37 -9.65 1.52 -5.40
CA THR A 37 -10.39 2.43 -6.26
C THR A 37 -11.62 2.95 -5.52
N GLY A 38 -11.73 4.26 -5.37
CA GLY A 38 -12.72 4.89 -4.49
C GLY A 38 -12.18 5.36 -3.14
N GLY A 39 -10.86 5.23 -2.90
CA GLY A 39 -10.16 5.91 -1.80
C GLY A 39 -10.30 5.24 -0.43
N THR A 40 -10.86 4.03 -0.31
CA THR A 40 -10.94 3.30 0.96
C THR A 40 -9.61 2.65 1.32
N LEU A 41 -9.27 2.65 2.63
CA LEU A 41 -8.03 2.12 3.16
C LEU A 41 -8.21 0.70 3.69
N TRP A 42 -7.23 -0.17 3.44
CA TRP A 42 -7.22 -1.59 3.80
C TRP A 42 -5.87 -2.01 4.35
N ALA A 43 -5.86 -3.01 5.25
CA ALA A 43 -4.64 -3.60 5.79
C ALA A 43 -4.79 -5.08 6.05
N TRP A 44 -3.66 -5.81 6.02
CA TRP A 44 -3.57 -7.23 6.38
C TRP A 44 -2.16 -7.59 6.83
N GLY A 45 -1.98 -8.80 7.37
CA GLY A 45 -0.74 -9.21 7.99
C GLY A 45 -0.76 -9.03 9.50
N ARG A 46 0.40 -8.81 10.11
CA ARG A 46 0.61 -8.71 11.56
C ARG A 46 -0.06 -7.49 12.18
N ASN A 47 -0.57 -7.64 13.45
CA ASN A 47 -1.30 -6.59 14.16
C ASN A 47 -0.89 -6.43 15.65
N ASN A 48 0.21 -6.98 16.09
CA ASN A 48 0.61 -6.97 17.51
C ASN A 48 0.89 -5.57 18.11
N ALA A 49 1.01 -4.54 17.27
CA ALA A 49 1.19 -3.14 17.68
C ALA A 49 0.05 -2.23 17.18
N GLY A 50 -1.05 -2.79 16.68
CA GLY A 50 -2.18 -2.05 16.13
C GLY A 50 -1.98 -1.57 14.69
N GLN A 51 -0.96 -2.11 13.97
CA GLN A 51 -0.62 -1.64 12.63
C GLN A 51 -1.68 -1.92 11.55
N LEU A 52 -2.67 -2.77 11.82
CA LEU A 52 -3.81 -2.91 10.91
C LEU A 52 -4.83 -1.77 11.04
N GLY A 53 -4.80 -0.96 12.12
CA GLY A 53 -5.67 0.21 12.25
C GLY A 53 -7.16 -0.10 12.46
N THR A 54 -7.52 -1.32 12.85
CA THR A 54 -8.89 -1.85 12.93
C THR A 54 -9.42 -1.93 14.38
N ALA A 55 -9.02 -1.00 15.25
CA ALA A 55 -9.38 -0.96 16.68
C ALA A 55 -8.98 -2.25 17.46
N GLY A 56 -7.92 -2.93 17.02
CA GLY A 56 -7.40 -4.14 17.68
C GLY A 56 -8.09 -5.44 17.28
N VAL A 57 -8.91 -5.45 16.20
CA VAL A 57 -9.54 -6.68 15.68
C VAL A 57 -9.07 -6.92 14.23
N PRO A 58 -8.44 -8.05 13.94
CA PRO A 58 -7.95 -9.10 14.87
C PRO A 58 -6.79 -8.61 15.74
N SER A 59 -6.63 -9.20 16.92
CA SER A 59 -5.60 -8.75 17.88
C SER A 59 -4.17 -9.13 17.49
N THR A 60 -3.97 -10.09 16.57
CA THR A 60 -2.67 -10.66 16.25
C THR A 60 -2.28 -10.51 14.78
N TRP A 61 -3.08 -10.99 13.83
CA TRP A 61 -2.87 -10.86 12.37
C TRP A 61 -4.15 -11.13 11.58
N SER A 62 -4.15 -10.75 10.30
CA SER A 62 -5.15 -11.15 9.30
C SER A 62 -4.47 -11.71 8.05
N THR A 63 -4.98 -12.82 7.53
CA THR A 63 -4.52 -13.44 6.28
C THR A 63 -5.22 -12.86 5.04
N VAL A 64 -6.20 -11.99 5.23
CA VAL A 64 -6.99 -11.35 4.16
C VAL A 64 -7.08 -9.84 4.39
N PRO A 65 -7.25 -9.04 3.33
CA PRO A 65 -7.44 -7.61 3.47
C PRO A 65 -8.66 -7.24 4.32
N LEU A 66 -8.46 -6.36 5.32
CA LEU A 66 -9.49 -5.78 6.18
C LEU A 66 -9.59 -4.28 5.93
N GLN A 67 -10.81 -3.75 5.84
CA GLN A 67 -11.03 -2.31 5.68
C GLN A 67 -10.76 -1.56 6.99
N ILE A 68 -10.08 -0.42 6.89
CA ILE A 68 -9.80 0.48 8.02
C ILE A 68 -10.80 1.63 7.98
N GLY A 69 -11.72 1.66 8.94
CA GLY A 69 -12.75 2.70 9.00
C GLY A 69 -13.65 2.74 7.76
N THR A 70 -14.35 3.85 7.59
CA THR A 70 -15.30 4.07 6.48
C THR A 70 -14.90 5.21 5.54
N ASP A 71 -13.80 5.90 5.85
CA ASP A 71 -13.32 7.02 5.04
C ASP A 71 -12.91 6.57 3.64
N SER A 72 -13.23 7.39 2.65
CA SER A 72 -12.97 7.12 1.23
C SER A 72 -12.13 8.21 0.55
N ASN A 73 -11.36 8.95 1.33
CA ASN A 73 -10.52 10.06 0.86
C ASN A 73 -9.02 9.84 1.13
N TRP A 74 -8.59 8.58 1.31
CA TRP A 74 -7.18 8.25 1.43
C TRP A 74 -6.47 8.38 0.08
N GLN A 75 -5.32 9.06 0.05
CA GLN A 75 -4.60 9.39 -1.17
C GLN A 75 -3.23 8.70 -1.24
N THR A 76 -2.45 8.79 -0.18
CA THR A 76 -1.08 8.26 -0.12
C THR A 76 -0.87 7.46 1.15
N ILE A 77 -0.15 6.34 1.04
CA ILE A 77 0.19 5.45 2.16
C ILE A 77 1.67 5.08 2.13
N SER A 78 2.26 4.96 3.30
CA SER A 78 3.60 4.39 3.46
C SER A 78 3.65 3.57 4.75
N ALA A 79 3.99 2.28 4.62
CA ALA A 79 4.09 1.36 5.74
C ALA A 79 5.53 1.29 6.26
N GLY A 80 5.71 1.52 7.55
CA GLY A 80 6.95 1.32 8.29
C GLY A 80 7.17 -0.14 8.68
N ASN A 81 8.05 -0.41 9.65
CA ASN A 81 8.23 -1.78 10.14
C ASN A 81 6.97 -2.30 10.86
N SER A 82 6.41 -1.50 11.77
CA SER A 82 5.19 -1.83 12.51
C SER A 82 4.31 -0.60 12.76
N HIS A 83 4.46 0.48 11.98
CA HIS A 83 3.65 1.68 12.00
C HIS A 83 3.32 2.10 10.57
N ASN A 84 2.42 3.04 10.43
CA ASN A 84 1.96 3.53 9.14
C ASN A 84 1.82 5.04 9.16
N VAL A 85 1.97 5.62 7.99
CA VAL A 85 1.69 7.02 7.73
C VAL A 85 0.86 7.14 6.44
N ALA A 86 -0.10 8.04 6.43
CA ALA A 86 -0.98 8.28 5.29
C ALA A 86 -1.32 9.76 5.15
N ILE A 87 -1.63 10.17 3.92
CA ILE A 87 -2.17 11.50 3.60
C ILE A 87 -3.56 11.29 2.98
N LYS A 88 -4.52 12.11 3.41
CA LYS A 88 -5.84 12.21 2.77
C LYS A 88 -5.85 13.25 1.65
N THR A 89 -6.89 13.24 0.82
CA THR A 89 -7.04 14.17 -0.32
C THR A 89 -7.14 15.65 0.10
N ASP A 90 -7.44 15.92 1.37
CA ASP A 90 -7.43 17.26 1.96
C ASP A 90 -6.04 17.70 2.46
N GLY A 91 -5.00 16.89 2.22
CA GLY A 91 -3.63 17.16 2.62
C GLY A 91 -3.33 16.91 4.11
N THR A 92 -4.26 16.35 4.89
CA THR A 92 -4.03 16.01 6.31
C THR A 92 -3.18 14.76 6.47
N LEU A 93 -2.34 14.75 7.54
CA LEU A 93 -1.42 13.65 7.87
C LEU A 93 -2.01 12.76 8.95
N TRP A 94 -1.90 11.44 8.79
CA TRP A 94 -2.42 10.42 9.69
C TRP A 94 -1.40 9.33 9.96
N THR A 95 -1.33 8.84 11.22
CA THR A 95 -0.41 7.77 11.62
C THR A 95 -1.08 6.78 12.56
N TRP A 96 -0.59 5.53 12.60
CA TRP A 96 -1.04 4.49 13.53
C TRP A 96 -0.04 3.33 13.59
N GLY A 97 -0.21 2.43 14.58
CA GLY A 97 0.65 1.29 14.82
C GLY A 97 1.57 1.54 16.00
N ARG A 98 2.80 1.00 15.94
CA ARG A 98 3.84 1.13 16.97
C ARG A 98 4.31 2.56 17.13
N ASN A 99 4.58 2.95 18.42
CA ASN A 99 5.03 4.31 18.76
C ASN A 99 6.17 4.37 19.80
N GLN A 100 6.84 3.27 20.12
CA GLN A 100 7.86 3.23 21.17
C GLN A 100 9.07 4.14 20.89
N ALA A 101 9.34 4.48 19.63
CA ALA A 101 10.36 5.44 19.22
C ALA A 101 9.75 6.81 18.80
N SER A 102 8.49 7.06 19.16
CA SER A 102 7.72 8.26 18.78
C SER A 102 7.50 8.40 17.26
N GLN A 103 7.47 7.28 16.55
CA GLN A 103 7.31 7.26 15.09
C GLN A 103 5.91 7.67 14.61
N LEU A 104 4.91 7.78 15.50
CA LEU A 104 3.61 8.34 15.15
C LEU A 104 3.62 9.88 15.11
N GLY A 105 4.54 10.55 15.84
CA GLY A 105 4.64 12.00 15.80
C GLY A 105 3.53 12.75 16.54
N ASP A 106 2.83 12.09 17.46
CA ASP A 106 1.69 12.60 18.23
C ASP A 106 2.10 13.23 19.58
N GLY A 107 3.40 13.35 19.84
CA GLY A 107 3.95 13.83 21.11
C GLY A 107 4.08 12.74 22.19
N SER A 108 3.70 11.49 21.90
CA SER A 108 3.71 10.37 22.84
C SER A 108 4.66 9.23 22.42
N THR A 109 4.68 8.16 23.20
CA THR A 109 5.32 6.87 22.88
C THR A 109 4.31 5.72 22.94
N THR A 110 3.00 6.04 22.97
CA THR A 110 1.92 5.06 23.06
C THR A 110 1.48 4.62 21.68
N ASN A 111 1.36 3.30 21.47
CA ASN A 111 0.86 2.74 20.21
C ASN A 111 -0.59 3.18 19.95
N SER A 112 -0.97 3.33 18.67
CA SER A 112 -2.37 3.53 18.28
C SER A 112 -2.84 2.37 17.40
N ASN A 113 -3.99 1.80 17.72
CA ASN A 113 -4.63 0.75 16.92
C ASN A 113 -5.70 1.28 15.96
N ILE A 114 -5.77 2.60 15.78
CA ILE A 114 -6.60 3.31 14.80
C ILE A 114 -5.78 4.45 14.19
N PRO A 115 -6.07 4.90 12.97
CA PRO A 115 -5.48 6.11 12.41
C PRO A 115 -5.78 7.34 13.29
N ILE A 116 -4.73 8.10 13.63
CA ILE A 116 -4.82 9.38 14.36
C ILE A 116 -4.29 10.50 13.48
N GLN A 117 -4.94 11.66 13.48
CA GLN A 117 -4.49 12.82 12.73
C GLN A 117 -3.34 13.51 13.47
N ILE A 118 -2.29 13.90 12.74
CA ILE A 118 -1.10 14.56 13.27
C ILE A 118 -1.14 16.05 12.93
N GLY A 119 -1.40 16.84 13.95
CA GLY A 119 -1.57 18.29 13.82
C GLY A 119 -2.78 18.67 12.95
N THR A 120 -2.78 19.93 12.49
CA THR A 120 -3.88 20.52 11.70
C THR A 120 -3.45 20.98 10.30
N ALA A 121 -2.18 20.74 9.94
CA ALA A 121 -1.65 21.12 8.64
C ALA A 121 -2.31 20.31 7.51
N THR A 122 -2.57 20.98 6.38
CA THR A 122 -3.23 20.41 5.19
C THR A 122 -2.37 20.52 3.93
N ASP A 123 -1.06 20.68 4.12
CA ASP A 123 -0.08 20.91 3.07
C ASP A 123 0.94 19.77 2.91
N TRP A 124 0.66 18.61 3.52
CA TRP A 124 1.49 17.43 3.36
C TRP A 124 1.34 16.85 1.95
N GLN A 125 2.47 16.63 1.27
CA GLN A 125 2.48 16.18 -0.13
C GLN A 125 3.14 14.81 -0.31
N PHE A 126 4.23 14.53 0.40
CA PHE A 126 4.99 13.29 0.26
C PHE A 126 5.35 12.72 1.63
N ILE A 127 5.32 11.39 1.76
CA ILE A 127 5.63 10.66 2.99
C ILE A 127 6.49 9.43 2.69
N SER A 128 7.38 9.10 3.61
CA SER A 128 8.17 7.87 3.59
C SER A 128 8.39 7.34 5.00
N ALA A 129 7.86 6.15 5.30
CA ALA A 129 8.03 5.47 6.57
C ALA A 129 9.27 4.57 6.55
N GLY A 130 10.22 4.84 7.43
CA GLY A 130 11.36 3.98 7.76
C GLY A 130 10.96 2.80 8.66
N ASP A 131 11.90 2.25 9.39
CA ASP A 131 11.57 1.21 10.36
C ASP A 131 10.90 1.79 11.62
N GLU A 132 11.47 2.84 12.20
CA GLU A 132 10.97 3.49 13.41
C GLU A 132 10.99 5.03 13.30
N TYR A 133 11.00 5.60 12.10
CA TYR A 133 10.94 7.03 11.85
C TYR A 133 10.16 7.33 10.58
N VAL A 134 9.79 8.59 10.39
CA VAL A 134 9.04 9.06 9.23
C VAL A 134 9.70 10.32 8.68
N LEU A 135 9.70 10.43 7.36
CA LEU A 135 10.05 11.61 6.60
C LEU A 135 8.81 12.11 5.85
N ALA A 136 8.66 13.41 5.74
CA ALA A 136 7.59 14.01 4.94
C ALA A 136 8.09 15.28 4.24
N ILE A 137 7.51 15.60 3.08
CA ILE A 137 7.72 16.86 2.36
C ILE A 137 6.37 17.56 2.27
N LYS A 138 6.37 18.85 2.56
CA LYS A 138 5.23 19.74 2.36
C LYS A 138 5.19 20.32 0.94
N SER A 139 4.05 20.88 0.55
CA SER A 139 3.84 21.47 -0.78
C SER A 139 4.75 22.66 -1.07
N ASP A 140 5.33 23.29 -0.04
CA ASP A 140 6.34 24.34 -0.15
C ASP A 140 7.76 23.80 -0.36
N GLY A 141 7.94 22.48 -0.45
CA GLY A 141 9.22 21.79 -0.64
C GLY A 141 10.06 21.67 0.63
N THR A 142 9.55 22.01 1.82
CA THR A 142 10.24 21.79 3.10
C THR A 142 10.24 20.34 3.53
N LEU A 143 11.35 19.89 4.15
CA LEU A 143 11.53 18.54 4.67
C LEU A 143 11.22 18.50 6.17
N TRP A 144 10.50 17.47 6.60
CA TRP A 144 10.13 17.20 7.98
C TRP A 144 10.45 15.76 8.37
N ALA A 145 10.85 15.53 9.63
CA ALA A 145 11.20 14.21 10.14
C ALA A 145 10.82 14.05 11.62
N TRP A 146 10.50 12.80 12.04
CA TRP A 146 10.24 12.44 13.43
C TRP A 146 10.41 10.94 13.66
N GLY A 147 10.43 10.52 14.94
CA GLY A 147 10.69 9.14 15.36
C GLY A 147 12.13 8.93 15.80
N ASP A 148 12.65 7.72 15.56
CA ASP A 148 14.02 7.34 15.95
C ASP A 148 15.09 8.16 15.22
N ASN A 149 16.10 8.61 16.00
CA ASN A 149 17.23 9.38 15.51
C ASN A 149 18.59 8.88 16.02
N THR A 150 18.65 7.65 16.50
CA THR A 150 19.86 7.06 17.14
C THR A 150 21.14 7.19 16.28
N TYR A 151 20.99 7.19 14.95
CA TYR A 151 22.10 7.33 13.99
C TYR A 151 22.10 8.66 13.24
N GLY A 152 21.25 9.64 13.63
CA GLY A 152 21.11 10.89 12.94
C GLY A 152 20.25 10.78 11.66
N GLN A 153 19.42 9.74 11.52
CA GLN A 153 18.60 9.49 10.33
C GLN A 153 17.53 10.55 10.08
N LEU A 154 17.20 11.38 11.06
CA LEU A 154 16.32 12.54 10.87
C LEU A 154 17.05 13.71 10.17
N GLY A 155 18.37 13.85 10.37
CA GLY A 155 19.16 14.90 9.70
C GLY A 155 19.11 16.27 10.38
N ASP A 156 18.70 16.36 11.63
CA ASP A 156 18.50 17.60 12.39
C ASP A 156 19.74 18.06 13.17
N ASN A 157 20.92 17.53 12.84
CA ASN A 157 22.19 17.76 13.55
C ASN A 157 22.22 17.22 14.99
N THR A 158 21.35 16.25 15.31
CA THR A 158 21.32 15.56 16.62
C THR A 158 21.20 14.06 16.43
N THR A 159 21.25 13.31 17.53
CA THR A 159 20.90 11.88 17.60
C THR A 159 19.76 11.65 18.58
N ILE A 160 18.91 12.67 18.78
CA ILE A 160 17.81 12.66 19.74
C ILE A 160 16.49 12.45 18.97
N ASN A 161 15.71 11.47 19.38
CA ASN A 161 14.39 11.18 18.82
C ASN A 161 13.49 12.43 18.87
N LYS A 162 12.62 12.58 17.85
CA LYS A 162 11.62 13.64 17.82
C LYS A 162 10.24 13.06 17.99
N THR A 163 9.51 13.56 18.98
CA THR A 163 8.16 13.07 19.29
C THR A 163 7.07 13.70 18.42
N THR A 164 7.40 14.75 17.67
CA THR A 164 6.50 15.47 16.76
C THR A 164 7.22 15.80 15.45
N PRO A 165 6.51 16.01 14.34
CA PRO A 165 7.11 16.47 13.09
C PRO A 165 8.00 17.69 13.30
N THR A 166 9.28 17.56 12.93
CA THR A 166 10.32 18.59 13.09
C THR A 166 10.88 18.94 11.71
N GLN A 167 10.94 20.23 11.39
CA GLN A 167 11.51 20.69 10.11
C GLN A 167 13.03 20.48 10.06
N ILE A 168 13.54 19.97 8.95
CA ILE A 168 14.95 19.69 8.74
C ILE A 168 15.57 20.73 7.83
N GLY A 169 16.38 21.61 8.45
CA GLY A 169 16.97 22.74 7.74
C GLY A 169 15.94 23.76 7.26
N THR A 170 16.35 24.60 6.31
CA THR A 170 15.54 25.69 5.74
C THR A 170 15.32 25.57 4.24
N ASP A 171 15.84 24.52 3.62
CA ASP A 171 15.70 24.29 2.19
C ASP A 171 14.23 24.00 1.81
N THR A 172 13.82 24.57 0.67
CA THR A 172 12.44 24.45 0.13
C THR A 172 12.41 23.78 -1.25
N ASN A 173 13.42 22.98 -1.55
CA ASN A 173 13.57 22.35 -2.86
C ASN A 173 13.75 20.83 -2.79
N TRP A 174 13.32 20.22 -1.69
CA TRP A 174 13.27 18.76 -1.57
C TRP A 174 12.20 18.19 -2.50
N LEU A 175 12.56 17.16 -3.28
CA LEU A 175 11.67 16.56 -4.28
C LEU A 175 11.17 15.20 -3.83
N LEU A 176 12.08 14.30 -3.45
CA LEU A 176 11.78 12.96 -2.97
C LEU A 176 12.64 12.62 -1.76
N VAL A 177 12.09 11.83 -0.86
CA VAL A 177 12.81 11.23 0.27
C VAL A 177 12.50 9.75 0.38
N SER A 178 13.47 8.99 0.84
CA SER A 178 13.30 7.57 1.13
C SER A 178 13.90 7.22 2.48
N ALA A 179 13.04 6.76 3.37
CA ALA A 179 13.42 6.28 4.69
C ALA A 179 13.81 4.80 4.63
N GLY A 180 15.04 4.48 5.05
CA GLY A 180 15.53 3.14 5.27
C GLY A 180 15.24 2.64 6.69
N THR A 181 16.07 1.73 7.20
CA THR A 181 16.03 1.37 8.63
C THR A 181 16.60 2.50 9.48
N ASN A 182 17.83 2.93 9.17
CA ASN A 182 18.55 3.95 9.95
C ASN A 182 19.30 4.96 9.05
N HIS A 183 19.03 5.00 7.76
CA HIS A 183 19.59 6.01 6.87
C HIS A 183 18.53 6.54 5.91
N THR A 184 18.74 7.73 5.44
CA THR A 184 17.85 8.47 4.57
C THR A 184 18.56 8.81 3.26
N LEU A 185 17.83 8.67 2.16
CA LEU A 185 18.20 9.21 0.85
C LEU A 185 17.19 10.27 0.44
N ALA A 186 17.64 11.27 -0.29
CA ALA A 186 16.77 12.31 -0.84
C ALA A 186 17.30 12.84 -2.18
N THR A 187 16.39 13.38 -2.99
CA THR A 187 16.72 14.20 -4.15
C THR A 187 16.12 15.58 -4.01
N LYS A 188 16.80 16.59 -4.58
CA LYS A 188 16.28 17.93 -4.72
C LYS A 188 15.82 18.20 -6.15
N THR A 189 15.04 19.25 -6.35
CA THR A 189 14.48 19.64 -7.65
C THR A 189 15.56 19.94 -8.71
N ASN A 190 16.80 20.24 -8.28
CA ASN A 190 17.95 20.41 -9.15
C ASN A 190 18.65 19.07 -9.53
N GLY A 191 18.05 17.93 -9.17
CA GLY A 191 18.55 16.59 -9.49
C GLY A 191 19.75 16.12 -8.66
N THR A 192 20.14 16.81 -7.58
CA THR A 192 21.23 16.38 -6.69
C THR A 192 20.77 15.27 -5.73
N LEU A 193 21.70 14.33 -5.41
CA LEU A 193 21.50 13.25 -4.44
C LEU A 193 22.04 13.65 -3.07
N TRP A 194 21.30 13.34 -2.02
CA TRP A 194 21.63 13.58 -0.62
C TRP A 194 21.42 12.35 0.23
N ALA A 195 22.26 12.15 1.25
CA ALA A 195 22.17 11.04 2.18
C ALA A 195 22.58 11.42 3.59
N TRP A 196 22.00 10.78 4.62
CA TRP A 196 22.37 10.93 6.03
C TRP A 196 21.88 9.77 6.88
N GLY A 197 22.30 9.70 8.15
CA GLY A 197 22.04 8.61 9.06
C GLY A 197 23.21 7.64 9.13
N ARG A 198 22.92 6.36 9.35
CA ARG A 198 23.88 5.26 9.49
C ARG A 198 24.66 5.02 8.21
N ASN A 199 25.99 4.75 8.35
CA ASN A 199 26.89 4.54 7.22
C ASN A 199 27.92 3.41 7.40
N ASN A 200 27.78 2.54 8.38
CA ASN A 200 28.78 1.53 8.71
C ASN A 200 29.09 0.50 7.58
N THR A 201 28.25 0.41 6.56
CA THR A 201 28.43 -0.43 5.36
C THR A 201 28.60 0.40 4.07
N GLY A 202 28.77 1.72 4.19
CA GLY A 202 28.87 2.63 3.04
C GLY A 202 27.51 2.96 2.38
N GLN A 203 26.38 2.73 3.09
CA GLN A 203 25.04 2.92 2.55
C GLN A 203 24.68 4.37 2.22
N LEU A 204 25.44 5.36 2.68
CA LEU A 204 25.27 6.76 2.26
C LEU A 204 25.89 7.03 0.88
N GLY A 205 26.90 6.27 0.48
CA GLY A 205 27.53 6.44 -0.85
C GLY A 205 28.52 7.60 -0.95
N ASP A 206 29.00 8.14 0.18
CA ASP A 206 29.91 9.27 0.27
C ASP A 206 31.40 8.87 0.26
N ASN A 207 31.69 7.62 -0.13
CA ASN A 207 33.00 6.99 -0.12
C ASN A 207 33.61 6.83 1.28
N THR A 208 32.79 6.87 2.33
CA THR A 208 33.17 6.65 3.72
C THR A 208 32.27 5.59 4.38
N THR A 209 32.59 5.25 5.63
CA THR A 209 31.71 4.45 6.50
C THR A 209 31.31 5.22 7.77
N VAL A 210 31.39 6.56 7.72
CA VAL A 210 31.11 7.45 8.85
C VAL A 210 29.66 7.97 8.76
N ASN A 211 28.90 7.80 9.85
CA ASN A 211 27.54 8.33 9.94
C ASN A 211 27.49 9.85 9.71
N LYS A 212 26.41 10.33 9.12
CA LYS A 212 26.13 11.76 8.93
C LYS A 212 24.84 12.13 9.65
N ILE A 213 24.88 13.10 10.51
CA ILE A 213 23.70 13.57 11.27
C ILE A 213 22.99 14.76 10.64
N ILE A 214 23.48 15.21 9.46
CA ILE A 214 22.87 16.25 8.62
C ILE A 214 22.80 15.77 7.18
N PRO A 215 21.86 16.27 6.37
CA PRO A 215 21.84 16.02 4.94
C PRO A 215 23.19 16.34 4.28
N THR A 216 23.78 15.35 3.63
CA THR A 216 25.09 15.45 2.97
C THR A 216 24.93 15.12 1.50
N GLN A 217 25.41 16.02 0.61
CA GLN A 217 25.33 15.78 -0.84
C GLN A 217 26.28 14.66 -1.28
N ILE A 218 25.79 13.77 -2.13
CA ILE A 218 26.53 12.62 -2.64
C ILE A 218 26.99 12.89 -4.08
N GLY A 219 28.29 13.13 -4.22
CA GLY A 219 28.88 13.51 -5.50
C GLY A 219 28.34 14.85 -6.06
N SER A 220 28.66 15.13 -7.31
CA SER A 220 28.28 16.39 -8.01
C SER A 220 27.23 16.17 -9.12
N GLY A 221 26.70 14.96 -9.27
CA GLY A 221 25.69 14.64 -10.28
C GLY A 221 24.37 15.36 -10.02
N THR A 222 23.72 15.83 -11.10
CA THR A 222 22.47 16.62 -11.05
C THR A 222 21.35 15.97 -11.86
N ASN A 223 21.43 14.66 -12.08
CA ASN A 223 20.45 13.89 -12.87
C ASN A 223 19.83 12.71 -12.10
N TRP A 224 19.92 12.71 -10.78
CA TRP A 224 19.28 11.71 -9.93
C TRP A 224 17.76 11.92 -9.92
N GLN A 225 17.01 10.81 -10.06
CA GLN A 225 15.56 10.86 -10.21
C GLN A 225 14.84 10.15 -9.06
N ASN A 226 15.01 8.83 -8.92
CA ASN A 226 14.38 8.06 -7.85
C ASN A 226 15.44 7.53 -6.89
N VAL A 227 15.08 7.43 -5.61
CA VAL A 227 15.95 6.92 -4.54
C VAL A 227 15.19 5.99 -3.62
N MET A 228 15.84 4.89 -3.18
CA MET A 228 15.31 3.94 -2.22
C MET A 228 16.40 3.55 -1.21
N ALA A 229 16.18 3.93 0.05
CA ALA A 229 17.01 3.54 1.19
C ALA A 229 16.47 2.23 1.79
N SER A 230 17.29 1.18 1.85
CA SER A 230 16.95 -0.11 2.44
C SER A 230 17.42 -0.20 3.92
N ILE A 231 17.80 -1.37 4.38
CA ILE A 231 18.40 -1.54 5.71
C ILE A 231 19.86 -1.11 5.70
N LEU A 232 20.65 -1.70 4.80
CA LEU A 232 22.09 -1.48 4.70
C LEU A 232 22.59 -1.18 3.28
N HIS A 233 21.69 -1.09 2.30
CA HIS A 233 22.03 -0.75 0.93
C HIS A 233 21.08 0.31 0.38
N SER A 234 21.46 0.89 -0.72
CA SER A 234 20.78 2.00 -1.40
C SER A 234 20.66 1.71 -2.88
N VAL A 235 19.54 2.13 -3.45
CA VAL A 235 19.24 2.00 -4.88
C VAL A 235 18.77 3.35 -5.40
N ALA A 236 19.23 3.77 -6.58
CA ALA A 236 18.77 5.00 -7.21
C ALA A 236 18.74 4.86 -8.73
N THR A 237 17.95 5.72 -9.38
CA THR A 237 17.96 5.87 -10.84
C THR A 237 18.34 7.29 -11.23
N LYS A 238 18.90 7.41 -12.43
CA LYS A 238 19.09 8.71 -13.10
C LYS A 238 18.05 8.94 -14.19
N SER A 239 17.94 10.16 -14.65
CA SER A 239 16.98 10.57 -15.69
C SER A 239 17.21 9.89 -17.05
N ASP A 240 18.40 9.32 -17.27
CA ASP A 240 18.73 8.50 -18.45
C ASP A 240 18.24 7.05 -18.32
N GLY A 241 17.56 6.70 -17.23
CA GLY A 241 17.07 5.35 -16.94
C GLY A 241 18.14 4.38 -16.44
N SER A 242 19.36 4.84 -16.13
CA SER A 242 20.41 4.00 -15.53
C SER A 242 20.13 3.71 -14.08
N LEU A 243 20.45 2.47 -13.63
CA LEU A 243 20.29 2.00 -12.27
C LEU A 243 21.63 2.03 -11.53
N TRP A 244 21.61 2.50 -10.29
CA TRP A 244 22.77 2.63 -9.42
C TRP A 244 22.50 2.02 -8.05
N THR A 245 23.48 1.31 -7.48
CA THR A 245 23.39 0.65 -6.16
C THR A 245 24.65 0.85 -5.36
N TRP A 246 24.56 0.83 -4.01
CA TRP A 246 25.71 0.90 -3.09
C TRP A 246 25.31 0.47 -1.68
N GLY A 247 26.30 0.31 -0.77
CA GLY A 247 26.12 -0.18 0.58
C GLY A 247 26.51 -1.65 0.71
N ASP A 248 25.84 -2.38 1.60
CA ASP A 248 26.04 -3.79 1.84
C ASP A 248 25.69 -4.65 0.61
N ASN A 249 26.48 -5.70 0.38
CA ASN A 249 26.30 -6.65 -0.72
C ASN A 249 26.44 -8.12 -0.31
N THR A 250 26.39 -8.42 0.98
CA THR A 250 26.63 -9.79 1.50
C THR A 250 25.68 -10.84 0.93
N ASN A 251 24.50 -10.42 0.44
CA ASN A 251 23.50 -11.27 -0.21
C ASN A 251 23.34 -10.94 -1.71
N GLY A 252 24.30 -10.27 -2.35
CA GLY A 252 24.22 -9.90 -3.76
C GLY A 252 23.18 -8.80 -4.06
N GLN A 253 22.71 -8.06 -3.06
CA GLN A 253 21.64 -7.07 -3.19
C GLN A 253 22.01 -5.83 -4.03
N LEU A 254 23.30 -5.66 -4.38
CA LEU A 254 23.73 -4.64 -5.34
C LEU A 254 23.55 -5.08 -6.79
N GLY A 255 23.57 -6.39 -7.09
CA GLY A 255 23.32 -6.90 -8.44
C GLY A 255 24.52 -6.79 -9.40
N ASP A 256 25.73 -6.58 -8.87
CA ASP A 256 27.00 -6.37 -9.62
C ASP A 256 27.77 -7.65 -9.89
N ASN A 257 27.14 -8.83 -9.72
CA ASN A 257 27.75 -10.17 -9.81
C ASN A 257 28.80 -10.44 -8.74
N THR A 258 28.81 -9.68 -7.65
CA THR A 258 29.68 -9.89 -6.48
C THR A 258 28.86 -9.99 -5.19
N VAL A 259 29.55 -10.22 -4.07
CA VAL A 259 29.02 -10.09 -2.71
C VAL A 259 29.83 -9.06 -1.91
N ILE A 260 30.52 -8.15 -2.59
CA ILE A 260 31.40 -7.15 -1.98
C ILE A 260 30.68 -5.80 -1.94
N GLY A 261 30.48 -5.25 -0.73
CA GLY A 261 29.86 -3.95 -0.51
C GLY A 261 30.61 -2.80 -1.22
N LYS A 262 29.88 -1.71 -1.47
CA LYS A 262 30.41 -0.50 -2.13
C LYS A 262 30.08 0.73 -1.29
N THR A 263 31.07 1.59 -1.09
CA THR A 263 30.94 2.85 -0.33
C THR A 263 30.54 4.04 -1.21
N SER A 264 30.41 3.83 -2.52
CA SER A 264 29.98 4.83 -3.51
C SER A 264 29.01 4.21 -4.52
N PRO A 265 28.13 4.99 -5.14
CA PRO A 265 27.21 4.50 -6.16
C PRO A 265 27.92 3.83 -7.34
N ILE A 266 27.51 2.60 -7.69
CA ILE A 266 27.98 1.87 -8.87
C ILE A 266 26.82 1.68 -9.86
N ASN A 267 27.09 1.79 -11.15
CA ASN A 267 26.10 1.51 -12.20
C ASN A 267 25.88 0.00 -12.38
N ILE A 268 24.62 -0.41 -12.60
CA ILE A 268 24.22 -1.79 -12.88
C ILE A 268 23.77 -1.89 -14.34
N PRO A 269 24.66 -2.19 -15.28
CA PRO A 269 24.38 -2.13 -16.72
C PRO A 269 23.39 -3.19 -17.19
N ALA A 270 23.12 -4.23 -16.41
CA ALA A 270 22.11 -5.24 -16.72
C ALA A 270 20.67 -4.67 -16.71
N ILE A 271 20.44 -3.53 -16.04
CA ILE A 271 19.15 -2.84 -16.00
C ILE A 271 19.29 -1.49 -16.69
N VAL A 272 18.69 -1.39 -17.86
CA VAL A 272 18.55 -0.14 -18.65
C VAL A 272 17.08 0.25 -18.71
N ASN A 273 16.81 1.54 -18.96
CA ASN A 273 15.44 2.08 -19.00
C ASN A 273 14.64 1.76 -17.73
N CYS A 274 15.27 1.89 -16.57
CA CYS A 274 14.63 1.69 -15.29
C CYS A 274 13.61 2.80 -15.02
N SER A 275 12.34 2.43 -14.84
CA SER A 275 11.23 3.38 -14.61
C SER A 275 10.75 3.39 -13.17
N TRP A 276 11.03 2.34 -12.39
CA TRP A 276 10.64 2.20 -10.99
C TRP A 276 11.63 1.31 -10.23
N ILE A 277 11.87 1.63 -8.98
CA ILE A 277 12.71 0.84 -8.07
C ILE A 277 11.96 0.55 -6.78
N SER A 278 12.28 -0.58 -6.16
CA SER A 278 11.85 -0.92 -4.81
C SER A 278 12.93 -1.71 -4.08
N LYS A 279 12.80 -1.84 -2.78
CA LYS A 279 13.80 -2.48 -1.92
C LYS A 279 13.16 -3.25 -0.78
N GLY A 280 13.72 -4.42 -0.48
CA GLY A 280 13.46 -5.12 0.77
C GLY A 280 14.67 -5.06 1.70
N HIS A 281 14.76 -5.99 2.64
CA HIS A 281 15.89 -6.07 3.60
C HIS A 281 17.21 -6.33 2.88
N GLN A 282 17.27 -7.40 2.11
CA GLN A 282 18.49 -7.93 1.46
C GLN A 282 18.25 -8.17 -0.04
N HIS A 283 17.25 -7.52 -0.63
CA HIS A 283 16.96 -7.66 -2.05
C HIS A 283 16.52 -6.33 -2.65
N SER A 284 16.67 -6.24 -3.93
CA SER A 284 16.32 -5.08 -4.74
C SER A 284 15.41 -5.49 -5.89
N LEU A 285 14.56 -4.56 -6.31
CA LEU A 285 13.68 -4.73 -7.46
C LEU A 285 13.76 -3.52 -8.37
N ALA A 286 13.65 -3.76 -9.67
CA ALA A 286 13.57 -2.71 -10.69
C ALA A 286 12.51 -3.08 -11.74
N LYS A 287 11.68 -2.10 -12.10
CA LYS A 287 10.77 -2.20 -13.24
C LYS A 287 11.36 -1.41 -14.42
N LYS A 288 11.43 -2.03 -15.58
CA LYS A 288 11.82 -1.36 -16.82
C LYS A 288 10.63 -0.63 -17.45
N SER A 289 10.90 0.28 -18.36
CA SER A 289 9.86 1.03 -19.10
C SER A 289 9.00 0.13 -20.01
N ASP A 290 9.50 -1.06 -20.36
CA ASP A 290 8.75 -2.09 -21.09
C ASP A 290 7.74 -2.84 -20.18
N GLY A 291 7.66 -2.46 -18.89
CA GLY A 291 6.76 -3.05 -17.91
C GLY A 291 7.30 -4.33 -17.25
N THR A 292 8.46 -4.87 -17.66
CA THR A 292 9.03 -6.07 -17.04
C THR A 292 9.60 -5.76 -15.65
N LEU A 293 9.48 -6.72 -14.73
CA LEU A 293 9.96 -6.63 -13.35
C LEU A 293 11.18 -7.55 -13.15
N TRP A 294 12.22 -7.02 -12.53
CA TRP A 294 13.49 -7.66 -12.25
C TRP A 294 13.81 -7.59 -10.76
N SER A 295 14.44 -8.64 -10.22
CA SER A 295 14.79 -8.75 -8.80
C SER A 295 16.15 -9.41 -8.60
N TRP A 296 16.84 -9.10 -7.50
CA TRP A 296 18.12 -9.70 -7.13
C TRP A 296 18.40 -9.52 -5.64
N GLY A 297 19.41 -10.26 -5.13
CA GLY A 297 19.75 -10.27 -3.72
C GLY A 297 19.30 -11.53 -3.00
N GLY A 298 19.07 -11.43 -1.70
CA GLY A 298 18.62 -12.52 -0.83
C GLY A 298 17.25 -13.06 -1.22
N ASN A 299 17.07 -14.40 -1.17
CA ASN A 299 15.86 -15.08 -1.65
C ASN A 299 15.39 -16.25 -0.76
N ALA A 300 15.84 -16.35 0.47
CA ALA A 300 15.53 -17.49 1.34
C ALA A 300 14.01 -17.72 1.56
N SER A 301 13.19 -16.67 1.41
CA SER A 301 11.72 -16.73 1.54
C SER A 301 10.99 -16.64 0.20
N GLY A 302 11.70 -16.71 -0.94
CA GLY A 302 11.11 -16.55 -2.27
C GLY A 302 10.77 -15.09 -2.64
N GLN A 303 11.35 -14.10 -1.92
CA GLN A 303 11.04 -12.67 -2.09
C GLN A 303 11.44 -12.08 -3.45
N LEU A 304 12.26 -12.78 -4.23
CA LEU A 304 12.59 -12.40 -5.62
C LEU A 304 11.46 -12.72 -6.59
N GLY A 305 10.58 -13.69 -6.29
CA GLY A 305 9.48 -14.06 -7.16
C GLY A 305 9.90 -14.78 -8.44
N ASP A 306 11.11 -15.32 -8.52
CA ASP A 306 11.72 -15.98 -9.69
C ASP A 306 11.39 -17.49 -9.77
N GLY A 307 10.56 -18.01 -8.87
CA GLY A 307 10.23 -19.44 -8.75
C GLY A 307 11.25 -20.24 -7.93
N THR A 308 12.29 -19.60 -7.38
CA THR A 308 13.33 -20.24 -6.58
C THR A 308 13.39 -19.65 -5.16
N ASN A 309 14.21 -20.27 -4.31
CA ASN A 309 14.57 -19.74 -2.99
C ASN A 309 16.09 -19.48 -2.90
N SER A 310 16.75 -19.36 -4.06
CA SER A 310 18.19 -19.17 -4.17
C SER A 310 18.53 -17.69 -4.38
N GLN A 311 19.52 -17.19 -3.65
CA GLN A 311 20.12 -15.87 -3.81
C GLN A 311 20.55 -15.61 -5.26
N LYS A 312 20.44 -14.36 -5.73
CA LYS A 312 20.88 -13.91 -7.05
C LYS A 312 21.79 -12.69 -6.91
N ASN A 313 23.02 -12.80 -7.39
CA ASN A 313 24.00 -11.69 -7.36
C ASN A 313 23.90 -10.78 -8.59
N ILE A 314 23.01 -11.12 -9.53
CA ILE A 314 22.67 -10.34 -10.74
C ILE A 314 21.16 -10.20 -10.86
N PRO A 315 20.65 -9.15 -11.50
CA PRO A 315 19.25 -9.04 -11.80
C PRO A 315 18.70 -10.22 -12.61
N VAL A 316 17.60 -10.83 -12.13
CA VAL A 316 16.83 -11.88 -12.82
C VAL A 316 15.38 -11.44 -13.01
N GLY A 317 14.75 -11.92 -14.09
CA GLY A 317 13.34 -11.62 -14.33
C GLY A 317 12.44 -12.27 -13.28
N VAL A 318 11.44 -11.56 -12.81
CA VAL A 318 10.37 -12.12 -11.99
C VAL A 318 9.57 -13.12 -12.85
N SER A 319 9.13 -14.22 -12.24
CA SER A 319 8.50 -15.34 -12.92
C SER A 319 7.35 -14.89 -13.85
N GLY A 320 7.36 -15.44 -15.08
CA GLY A 320 6.39 -15.12 -16.11
C GLY A 320 6.69 -13.87 -16.95
N LEU A 321 7.70 -13.05 -16.61
CA LEU A 321 8.13 -11.83 -17.35
C LEU A 321 6.96 -10.99 -17.91
N ALA A 322 5.89 -10.85 -17.11
CA ALA A 322 4.76 -10.01 -17.48
C ALA A 322 5.21 -8.56 -17.70
N THR A 323 4.58 -7.88 -18.65
CA THR A 323 4.94 -6.51 -19.09
C THR A 323 3.92 -5.45 -18.67
N ASP A 324 2.98 -5.82 -17.82
CA ASP A 324 1.85 -4.99 -17.39
C ASP A 324 1.95 -4.52 -15.92
N TRP A 325 3.13 -4.64 -15.31
CA TRP A 325 3.38 -4.12 -13.97
C TRP A 325 3.41 -2.59 -13.97
N ILE A 326 2.67 -1.95 -13.03
CA ILE A 326 2.67 -0.49 -12.85
C ILE A 326 3.39 -0.06 -11.58
N MET A 327 3.30 -0.86 -10.52
CA MET A 327 3.88 -0.54 -9.21
C MET A 327 4.42 -1.82 -8.57
N VAL A 328 5.55 -1.70 -7.90
CA VAL A 328 6.07 -2.72 -6.98
C VAL A 328 6.54 -2.05 -5.70
N ASN A 329 6.22 -2.66 -4.58
CA ASN A 329 6.68 -2.23 -3.25
C ASN A 329 7.12 -3.45 -2.44
N SER A 330 8.24 -3.33 -1.77
CA SER A 330 8.80 -4.41 -0.95
C SER A 330 9.38 -3.85 0.33
N LYS A 331 9.22 -4.58 1.42
CA LYS A 331 9.88 -4.31 2.69
C LYS A 331 10.17 -5.62 3.42
N LEU A 332 11.26 -5.68 4.17
CA LEU A 332 11.82 -6.89 4.74
C LEU A 332 11.92 -8.01 3.69
N THR A 333 11.05 -9.00 3.74
CA THR A 333 11.13 -10.23 2.94
C THR A 333 9.84 -10.58 2.20
N HIS A 334 8.95 -9.60 1.98
CA HIS A 334 7.80 -9.79 1.09
C HIS A 334 7.68 -8.64 0.10
N THR A 335 7.05 -8.92 -1.01
CA THR A 335 6.85 -8.00 -2.13
C THR A 335 5.38 -7.99 -2.52
N VAL A 336 4.86 -6.81 -2.83
CA VAL A 336 3.53 -6.58 -3.38
C VAL A 336 3.63 -5.77 -4.66
N ALA A 337 2.83 -6.08 -5.66
CA ALA A 337 2.87 -5.40 -6.96
C ALA A 337 1.49 -5.30 -7.58
N LEU A 338 1.28 -4.22 -8.34
CA LEU A 338 0.04 -3.96 -9.07
C LEU A 338 0.28 -4.04 -10.57
N LYS A 339 -0.72 -4.55 -11.28
CA LYS A 339 -0.80 -4.53 -12.74
C LYS A 339 -1.72 -3.42 -13.25
N THR A 340 -1.67 -3.16 -14.54
CA THR A 340 -2.47 -2.12 -15.22
C THR A 340 -3.98 -2.32 -15.09
N ASP A 341 -4.43 -3.56 -14.92
CA ASP A 341 -5.83 -3.91 -14.68
C ASP A 341 -6.27 -3.72 -13.21
N GLY A 342 -5.36 -3.27 -12.33
CA GLY A 342 -5.59 -3.10 -10.89
C GLY A 342 -5.56 -4.39 -10.08
N SER A 343 -5.13 -5.50 -10.67
CA SER A 343 -4.91 -6.74 -9.93
C SER A 343 -3.67 -6.63 -9.05
N LEU A 344 -3.79 -7.12 -7.82
CA LEU A 344 -2.73 -7.17 -6.82
C LEU A 344 -2.08 -8.55 -6.80
N TYR A 345 -0.77 -8.57 -6.75
CA TYR A 345 0.04 -9.76 -6.56
C TYR A 345 0.96 -9.59 -5.35
N ALA A 346 1.24 -10.71 -4.65
CA ALA A 346 2.16 -10.72 -3.53
C ALA A 346 3.00 -12.01 -3.52
N TRP A 347 4.23 -11.92 -2.98
CA TRP A 347 5.14 -13.07 -2.82
C TRP A 347 6.18 -12.79 -1.72
N GLY A 348 6.95 -13.82 -1.36
CA GLY A 348 7.90 -13.78 -0.25
C GLY A 348 7.31 -14.38 1.04
N THR A 349 7.79 -13.90 2.19
CA THR A 349 7.36 -14.36 3.52
C THR A 349 5.87 -14.10 3.77
N ASN A 350 5.20 -15.06 4.44
CA ASN A 350 3.77 -14.99 4.74
C ASN A 350 3.38 -15.47 6.15
N LEU A 351 4.29 -15.51 7.11
CA LEU A 351 4.07 -16.07 8.46
C LEU A 351 2.88 -15.44 9.22
N TYR A 352 2.51 -14.20 8.89
CA TYR A 352 1.42 -13.46 9.51
C TYR A 352 0.29 -13.15 8.53
N GLY A 353 0.28 -13.79 7.34
CA GLY A 353 -0.71 -13.49 6.31
C GLY A 353 -0.45 -12.17 5.57
N GLN A 354 0.78 -11.63 5.60
CA GLN A 354 1.13 -10.36 4.97
C GLN A 354 1.00 -10.34 3.44
N LEU A 355 0.87 -11.50 2.80
CA LEU A 355 0.55 -11.59 1.38
C LEU A 355 -0.94 -11.33 1.11
N GLY A 356 -1.85 -11.67 2.06
CA GLY A 356 -3.29 -11.41 1.90
C GLY A 356 -4.05 -12.45 1.09
N ASP A 357 -3.45 -13.63 0.86
CA ASP A 357 -3.99 -14.73 0.03
C ASP A 357 -4.85 -15.74 0.80
N GLY A 358 -5.21 -15.45 2.06
CA GLY A 358 -5.96 -16.34 2.94
C GLY A 358 -5.09 -17.41 3.63
N SER A 359 -3.77 -17.45 3.37
CA SER A 359 -2.83 -18.44 3.92
C SER A 359 -1.74 -17.77 4.78
N THR A 360 -0.90 -18.60 5.41
CA THR A 360 0.34 -18.20 6.08
C THR A 360 1.58 -18.81 5.41
N SER A 361 1.43 -19.38 4.21
CA SER A 361 2.50 -20.03 3.48
C SER A 361 3.23 -19.04 2.57
N ALA A 362 4.58 -19.01 2.63
CA ALA A 362 5.39 -18.21 1.74
C ALA A 362 5.19 -18.61 0.26
N LYS A 363 5.36 -17.65 -0.65
CA LYS A 363 5.26 -17.83 -2.10
C LYS A 363 6.56 -17.38 -2.77
N ASN A 364 7.08 -18.17 -3.68
CA ASN A 364 8.30 -17.81 -4.44
C ASN A 364 7.99 -17.38 -5.89
N ILE A 365 6.71 -17.22 -6.22
CA ILE A 365 6.21 -16.63 -7.48
C ILE A 365 5.13 -15.60 -7.17
N PRO A 366 4.92 -14.58 -8.03
CA PRO A 366 3.79 -13.66 -7.89
C PRO A 366 2.46 -14.41 -7.81
N THR A 367 1.74 -14.26 -6.70
CA THR A 367 0.45 -14.92 -6.43
C THR A 367 -0.62 -13.83 -6.37
N ILE A 368 -1.70 -14.01 -7.11
CA ILE A 368 -2.81 -13.07 -7.16
C ILE A 368 -3.53 -12.99 -5.81
N ILE A 369 -3.81 -11.77 -5.37
CA ILE A 369 -4.61 -11.50 -4.19
C ILE A 369 -6.00 -11.10 -4.65
N THR A 370 -6.97 -11.97 -4.38
CA THR A 370 -8.35 -11.72 -4.77
C THR A 370 -8.85 -10.42 -4.15
N CYS A 371 -9.45 -9.58 -4.99
CA CYS A 371 -10.16 -8.41 -4.50
C CYS A 371 -11.23 -8.89 -3.51
N PRO A 372 -11.24 -8.39 -2.27
CA PRO A 372 -12.37 -8.66 -1.42
C PRO A 372 -13.59 -8.13 -2.18
N THR A 373 -14.36 -9.01 -2.76
CA THR A 373 -15.71 -8.64 -3.18
C THR A 373 -16.38 -8.08 -1.93
N LEU A 374 -17.21 -7.05 -2.09
CA LEU A 374 -18.27 -6.82 -1.13
C LEU A 374 -19.21 -8.02 -1.25
N SER A 375 -18.73 -9.22 -0.91
CA SER A 375 -19.60 -10.33 -0.62
C SER A 375 -20.23 -9.99 0.72
N VAL A 376 -21.43 -9.53 0.68
CA VAL A 376 -22.37 -9.94 1.73
C VAL A 376 -22.17 -11.44 1.82
N ASP A 377 -21.69 -11.91 2.96
CA ASP A 377 -21.54 -13.35 3.23
C ASP A 377 -22.92 -13.97 3.02
N GLU A 378 -23.17 -14.53 1.83
CA GLU A 378 -24.47 -15.15 1.51
C GLU A 378 -24.78 -16.28 2.48
N ASN A 379 -23.77 -16.78 3.21
CA ASN A 379 -23.88 -17.92 4.12
C ASN A 379 -24.22 -17.59 5.59
N THR A 380 -24.08 -16.34 6.04
CA THR A 380 -24.47 -15.98 7.43
C THR A 380 -25.80 -15.23 7.51
N PHE A 381 -26.29 -14.66 6.41
CA PHE A 381 -27.53 -13.85 6.37
C PHE A 381 -28.56 -14.28 5.32
N ALA A 382 -28.17 -15.16 4.37
CA ALA A 382 -29.10 -15.75 3.40
C ALA A 382 -30.08 -16.67 4.12
N GLY A 383 -31.25 -16.14 4.44
CA GLY A 383 -32.33 -16.88 5.10
C GLY A 383 -33.00 -16.18 6.26
N LYS A 384 -32.40 -15.11 6.82
CA LYS A 384 -33.06 -14.34 7.91
C LYS A 384 -33.84 -13.12 7.43
N LEU A 385 -33.51 -12.53 6.27
CA LEU A 385 -34.28 -11.46 5.62
C LEU A 385 -34.65 -11.88 4.19
N THR A 386 -35.94 -12.02 3.92
CA THR A 386 -36.47 -12.28 2.58
C THR A 386 -37.15 -11.03 2.04
N VAL A 387 -36.92 -10.72 0.76
CA VAL A 387 -37.53 -9.59 0.06
C VAL A 387 -38.25 -10.09 -1.21
N TYR A 388 -39.51 -9.67 -1.41
CA TYR A 388 -40.30 -10.14 -2.53
C TYR A 388 -41.44 -9.14 -2.89
N PRO A 389 -41.89 -9.09 -4.16
CA PRO A 389 -41.30 -9.76 -5.31
C PRO A 389 -39.92 -9.19 -5.62
N ASN A 390 -39.07 -9.96 -6.27
CA ASN A 390 -37.76 -9.52 -6.77
C ASN A 390 -37.53 -10.16 -8.15
N PRO A 391 -37.56 -9.40 -9.24
CA PRO A 391 -37.72 -7.93 -9.35
C PRO A 391 -39.07 -7.39 -8.91
N THR A 392 -39.13 -6.08 -8.61
CA THR A 392 -40.33 -5.38 -8.15
C THR A 392 -40.51 -4.02 -8.87
N THR A 393 -41.75 -3.51 -8.95
CA THR A 393 -42.05 -2.23 -9.59
C THR A 393 -42.46 -1.11 -8.63
N SER A 394 -43.12 -1.44 -7.51
CA SER A 394 -43.69 -0.40 -6.63
C SER A 394 -43.65 -0.77 -5.15
N ILE A 395 -43.98 -2.01 -4.79
CA ILE A 395 -44.03 -2.48 -3.40
C ILE A 395 -43.05 -3.61 -3.21
N LEU A 396 -42.17 -3.47 -2.19
CA LEU A 396 -41.26 -4.49 -1.74
C LEU A 396 -41.74 -5.01 -0.39
N ASN A 397 -42.04 -6.30 -0.31
CA ASN A 397 -42.31 -6.95 0.97
C ASN A 397 -41.01 -7.43 1.62
N ILE A 398 -40.93 -7.32 2.92
CA ILE A 398 -39.84 -7.81 3.75
C ILE A 398 -40.37 -8.85 4.76
N ARG A 399 -39.61 -9.93 4.97
CA ARG A 399 -39.95 -10.96 5.93
C ARG A 399 -38.70 -11.42 6.66
N GLY A 400 -38.76 -11.39 7.99
CA GLY A 400 -37.80 -12.06 8.85
C GLY A 400 -38.16 -13.53 9.05
N ASN A 401 -37.19 -14.43 9.06
CA ASN A 401 -37.38 -15.81 9.47
C ASN A 401 -37.43 -15.90 11.02
N ASN A 402 -38.10 -16.95 11.56
CA ASN A 402 -38.19 -17.19 13.00
C ASN A 402 -38.79 -16.02 13.80
N ASN A 403 -39.86 -15.37 13.26
CA ASN A 403 -40.57 -14.24 13.90
C ASN A 403 -39.69 -13.01 14.18
N LEU A 404 -38.60 -12.83 13.40
CA LEU A 404 -37.71 -11.66 13.50
C LEU A 404 -38.48 -10.41 13.08
N VAL A 405 -38.59 -9.44 13.97
CA VAL A 405 -39.23 -8.14 13.74
C VAL A 405 -38.18 -7.09 13.48
N PHE A 406 -38.33 -6.34 12.37
CA PHE A 406 -37.46 -5.24 12.03
C PHE A 406 -38.03 -3.92 12.52
N ASN A 407 -37.19 -3.08 13.09
CA ASN A 407 -37.56 -1.76 13.63
C ASN A 407 -37.06 -0.60 12.75
N LYS A 408 -36.13 -0.85 11.82
CA LYS A 408 -35.58 0.14 10.90
C LYS A 408 -35.16 -0.50 9.58
N ILE A 409 -35.39 0.20 8.47
CA ILE A 409 -34.94 -0.20 7.13
C ILE A 409 -34.16 0.94 6.50
N ILE A 410 -33.05 0.61 5.86
CA ILE A 410 -32.26 1.49 4.99
C ILE A 410 -32.16 0.82 3.62
N ILE A 411 -32.41 1.58 2.55
CA ILE A 411 -32.13 1.14 1.17
C ILE A 411 -31.06 2.05 0.58
N THR A 412 -30.03 1.44 0.00
CA THR A 412 -28.94 2.16 -0.69
C THR A 412 -28.88 1.74 -2.16
N ASN A 413 -28.47 2.67 -3.02
CA ASN A 413 -28.08 2.32 -4.38
C ASN A 413 -26.67 1.71 -4.41
N LEU A 414 -26.19 1.28 -5.59
CA LEU A 414 -24.86 0.68 -5.76
C LEU A 414 -23.68 1.60 -5.42
N TYR A 415 -23.92 2.92 -5.32
CA TYR A 415 -22.91 3.91 -4.91
C TYR A 415 -22.90 4.14 -3.39
N GLY A 416 -23.68 3.36 -2.61
CA GLY A 416 -23.80 3.52 -1.16
C GLY A 416 -24.65 4.73 -0.72
N LYS A 417 -25.28 5.47 -1.66
CA LYS A 417 -26.17 6.58 -1.32
C LYS A 417 -27.47 6.02 -0.74
N ILE A 418 -27.88 6.47 0.45
CA ILE A 418 -29.15 6.16 1.05
C ILE A 418 -30.27 6.81 0.18
N VAL A 419 -31.18 5.99 -0.31
CA VAL A 419 -32.33 6.39 -1.14
C VAL A 419 -33.65 6.20 -0.42
N PHE A 420 -33.66 5.44 0.68
CA PHE A 420 -34.78 5.24 1.57
C PHE A 420 -34.30 4.90 2.98
N GLU A 421 -34.88 5.55 3.98
CA GLU A 421 -34.66 5.26 5.40
C GLU A 421 -35.95 5.50 6.17
N ASN A 422 -36.42 4.48 6.90
CA ASN A 422 -37.61 4.65 7.74
C ASN A 422 -37.60 3.65 8.92
N LYS A 423 -38.31 4.03 10.00
CA LYS A 423 -38.76 3.08 11.02
C LYS A 423 -39.94 2.30 10.44
N VAL A 424 -39.92 0.99 10.60
CA VAL A 424 -40.90 0.11 9.98
C VAL A 424 -41.91 -0.36 11.00
N ASP A 425 -43.20 -0.01 10.77
CA ASP A 425 -44.37 -0.58 11.47
C ASP A 425 -45.10 -1.64 10.62
N GLY A 426 -44.39 -2.28 9.67
CA GLY A 426 -45.01 -3.22 8.76
C GLY A 426 -43.97 -3.98 7.89
N THR A 427 -44.52 -4.90 7.08
CA THR A 427 -43.72 -5.77 6.21
C THR A 427 -43.64 -5.26 4.76
N GLN A 428 -44.16 -4.08 4.45
CA GLN A 428 -44.22 -3.52 3.09
C GLN A 428 -43.55 -2.16 3.00
N ILE A 429 -42.81 -1.96 1.92
CA ILE A 429 -42.11 -0.70 1.61
C ILE A 429 -42.54 -0.23 0.23
N ASN A 430 -43.05 0.99 0.13
CA ASN A 430 -43.29 1.63 -1.17
C ASN A 430 -41.95 2.16 -1.73
N ILE A 431 -41.59 1.67 -2.91
CA ILE A 431 -40.37 2.01 -3.63
C ILE A 431 -40.68 2.60 -5.03
N GLU A 432 -41.90 3.03 -5.27
CA GLU A 432 -42.37 3.55 -6.57
C GLU A 432 -41.47 4.68 -7.08
N ASN A 433 -41.00 5.54 -6.17
CA ASN A 433 -40.16 6.70 -6.49
C ASN A 433 -38.69 6.36 -6.73
N LEU A 434 -38.27 5.10 -6.60
CA LEU A 434 -36.88 4.69 -6.91
C LEU A 434 -36.76 4.48 -8.42
N ALA A 435 -35.63 4.91 -8.99
CA ALA A 435 -35.28 4.63 -10.37
C ALA A 435 -35.08 3.12 -10.59
N SER A 436 -35.26 2.65 -11.84
CA SER A 436 -34.93 1.25 -12.18
C SER A 436 -33.45 0.96 -11.90
N GLY A 437 -33.17 -0.18 -11.27
CA GLY A 437 -31.80 -0.54 -10.90
C GLY A 437 -31.70 -1.57 -9.78
N LEU A 438 -30.48 -1.94 -9.44
CA LEU A 438 -30.15 -2.83 -8.31
C LEU A 438 -29.96 -2.00 -7.03
N TYR A 439 -30.56 -2.48 -5.93
CA TYR A 439 -30.51 -1.84 -4.62
C TYR A 439 -30.13 -2.85 -3.54
N ILE A 440 -29.52 -2.34 -2.46
CA ILE A 440 -29.22 -3.09 -1.24
C ILE A 440 -30.20 -2.61 -0.17
N ILE A 441 -30.90 -3.54 0.50
CA ILE A 441 -31.75 -3.29 1.64
C ILE A 441 -31.05 -3.81 2.90
N GLN A 442 -31.03 -3.00 3.93
CA GLN A 442 -30.55 -3.34 5.26
C GLN A 442 -31.69 -3.16 6.26
N ALA A 443 -32.02 -4.25 6.98
CA ALA A 443 -33.05 -4.29 7.99
C ALA A 443 -32.42 -4.48 9.38
N PHE A 444 -32.86 -3.70 10.35
CA PHE A 444 -32.35 -3.71 11.73
C PHE A 444 -33.39 -4.27 12.68
N SER A 445 -32.95 -5.09 13.63
CA SER A 445 -33.74 -5.64 14.73
C SER A 445 -32.98 -5.54 16.05
N GLU A 446 -33.55 -5.94 17.15
CA GLU A 446 -32.86 -6.05 18.45
C GLU A 446 -31.72 -7.09 18.41
N GLU A 447 -31.79 -8.09 17.55
CA GLU A 447 -30.79 -9.14 17.38
C GLU A 447 -29.61 -8.75 16.46
N GLY A 448 -29.72 -7.63 15.73
CA GLY A 448 -28.68 -7.16 14.80
C GLY A 448 -29.23 -6.61 13.48
N SER A 449 -28.34 -6.47 12.48
CA SER A 449 -28.70 -5.99 11.15
C SER A 449 -28.60 -7.11 10.11
N TYR A 450 -29.51 -7.10 9.13
CA TYR A 450 -29.62 -8.11 8.07
C TYR A 450 -29.69 -7.41 6.72
N GLN A 451 -29.08 -7.97 5.70
CA GLN A 451 -29.04 -7.39 4.36
C GLN A 451 -29.58 -8.35 3.30
N ASN A 452 -30.14 -7.78 2.26
CA ASN A 452 -30.52 -8.47 1.03
C ASN A 452 -30.43 -7.48 -0.16
N LYS A 453 -30.59 -7.99 -1.38
CA LYS A 453 -30.59 -7.20 -2.61
C LYS A 453 -31.91 -7.38 -3.36
N PHE A 454 -32.37 -6.33 -4.08
CA PHE A 454 -33.52 -6.43 -4.97
C PHE A 454 -33.33 -5.57 -6.21
N ILE A 455 -34.06 -5.94 -7.28
CA ILE A 455 -34.08 -5.22 -8.54
C ILE A 455 -35.39 -4.45 -8.62
N LYS A 456 -35.33 -3.13 -8.85
CA LYS A 456 -36.42 -2.25 -9.19
C LYS A 456 -36.50 -2.15 -10.72
N ASN A 457 -37.63 -2.56 -11.28
CA ASN A 457 -37.95 -2.43 -12.71
C ASN A 457 -38.58 -1.07 -13.00
#